data_8c7d76df3b2d9d649368b1f5b9d15940
#
_entry.id   8c7d76df3b2d9d649368b1f5b9d15940
#
_cell.length_a   1.000
_cell.length_b   1.000
_cell.length_c   1.000
_cell.angle_alpha   90.00
_cell.angle_beta   90.00
_cell.angle_gamma   90.00
#
_symmetry.space_group_name_H-M   'P 1'
#
loop_
_entity.id
_entity.type
_entity.pdbx_description
1 polymer ?
#
loop_
_entity_poly.entity_id
_entity_poly.type
_entity_poly.pdbx_seq_one_letter_code
_entity_poly.pdbx_strand_id
1 'polypeptide(L)'
;YINVDPGTLNPYEHGECFVTEDGAETDLDLGHYERFLNEPTSQSNNVTTGRVYQSVIEKERRGEFLGKTVQVVPHITNEIKFRMKELSLKRNLDIIITEIGGTVGDIESLPYIEAVRQLVWELGAKNSIVIHLTLIPYLSAAGELKTKPTQHSIKTLMESGVKADVLVCRTEHN
;
A
#
# COMPACT_ATOMS: atom_id res chain seq x y z
N TYR A 1 5.72 5.09 7.18
CA TYR A 1 5.77 6.35 7.98
C TYR A 1 4.37 6.88 8.28
N ILE A 2 4.24 7.69 9.33
CA ILE A 2 2.97 8.28 9.77
C ILE A 2 2.84 9.78 9.46
N ASN A 3 3.70 10.31 8.62
CA ASN A 3 3.54 11.66 8.10
C ASN A 3 2.25 11.77 7.29
N VAL A 4 1.54 12.89 7.44
CA VAL A 4 0.29 13.13 6.70
C VAL A 4 0.60 13.39 5.23
N ASP A 5 1.60 14.21 4.98
CA ASP A 5 2.07 14.55 3.63
C ASP A 5 3.56 14.22 3.47
N PRO A 6 3.96 13.64 2.34
CA PRO A 6 5.36 13.31 2.09
C PRO A 6 6.24 14.54 1.89
N GLY A 7 5.70 15.70 1.53
CA GLY A 7 6.44 16.97 1.42
C GLY A 7 7.07 17.46 2.72
N THR A 8 6.64 16.93 3.88
CA THR A 8 7.28 17.20 5.18
C THR A 8 8.47 16.30 5.47
N LEU A 9 8.72 15.29 4.62
CA LEU A 9 9.84 14.37 4.78
C LEU A 9 11.15 14.99 4.31
N ASN A 10 12.25 14.59 4.95
CA ASN A 10 13.57 14.98 4.52
C ASN A 10 13.93 14.32 3.18
N PRO A 11 14.19 15.09 2.10
CA PRO A 11 14.52 14.54 0.79
C PRO A 11 15.74 13.62 0.78
N TYR A 12 16.70 13.84 1.66
CA TYR A 12 17.90 13.01 1.77
C TYR A 12 17.61 11.62 2.38
N GLU A 13 16.53 11.50 3.14
CA GLU A 13 16.13 10.23 3.77
C GLU A 13 15.09 9.47 2.94
N HIS A 14 14.17 10.18 2.29
CA HIS A 14 12.99 9.60 1.63
C HIS A 14 12.88 9.94 0.14
N GLY A 15 13.85 10.67 -0.43
CA GLY A 15 13.80 11.18 -1.78
C GLY A 15 12.87 12.39 -1.94
N GLU A 16 12.67 12.80 -3.18
CA GLU A 16 11.80 13.91 -3.53
C GLU A 16 10.34 13.48 -3.52
N CYS A 17 9.42 14.42 -3.26
CA CYS A 17 8.00 14.18 -3.45
C CYS A 17 7.57 14.58 -4.88
N PHE A 18 6.51 13.97 -5.34
CA PHE A 18 5.84 14.33 -6.58
C PHE A 18 4.58 15.16 -6.26
N VAL A 19 4.37 16.25 -7.01
CA VAL A 19 3.17 17.08 -6.87
C VAL A 19 2.24 16.83 -8.04
N THR A 20 1.04 16.37 -7.74
CA THR A 20 0.00 16.11 -8.74
C THR A 20 -0.60 17.39 -9.31
N GLU A 21 -1.36 17.28 -10.41
CA GLU A 21 -2.00 18.44 -11.05
C GLU A 21 -2.95 19.19 -10.10
N ASP A 22 -3.60 18.47 -9.19
CA ASP A 22 -4.47 19.06 -8.15
C ASP A 22 -3.72 19.62 -6.94
N GLY A 23 -2.37 19.67 -7.01
CA GLY A 23 -1.52 20.27 -5.99
C GLY A 23 -1.23 19.35 -4.78
N ALA A 24 -1.59 18.08 -4.84
CA ALA A 24 -1.28 17.16 -3.76
C ALA A 24 0.19 16.74 -3.77
N GLU A 25 0.82 16.79 -2.61
CA GLU A 25 2.15 16.22 -2.39
C GLU A 25 2.02 14.71 -2.18
N THR A 26 2.73 13.94 -3.00
CA THR A 26 2.63 12.49 -3.05
C THR A 26 4.01 11.84 -3.09
N ASP A 27 4.04 10.51 -2.95
CA ASP A 27 5.25 9.75 -3.17
C ASP A 27 5.75 9.90 -4.62
N LEU A 28 7.07 9.86 -4.80
CA LEU A 28 7.72 10.04 -6.11
C LEU A 28 7.26 9.01 -7.15
N ASP A 29 6.94 7.80 -6.71
CA ASP A 29 6.51 6.71 -7.59
C ASP A 29 5.24 7.06 -8.37
N LEU A 30 4.37 7.92 -7.82
CA LEU A 30 3.17 8.38 -8.52
C LEU A 30 3.51 9.08 -9.85
N GLY A 31 4.58 9.89 -9.89
CA GLY A 31 5.05 10.51 -11.10
C GLY A 31 5.57 9.51 -12.15
N HIS A 32 6.10 8.37 -11.70
CA HIS A 32 6.46 7.28 -12.61
C HIS A 32 5.20 6.64 -13.20
N TYR A 33 4.18 6.39 -12.37
CA TYR A 33 2.91 5.80 -12.84
C TYR A 33 2.20 6.68 -13.84
N GLU A 34 2.14 8.00 -13.63
CA GLU A 34 1.59 8.95 -14.61
C GLU A 34 2.28 8.82 -15.97
N ARG A 35 3.61 8.75 -15.98
CA ARG A 35 4.37 8.64 -17.23
C ARG A 35 4.13 7.32 -17.97
N PHE A 36 3.98 6.21 -17.23
CA PHE A 36 3.70 4.91 -17.83
C PHE A 36 2.28 4.79 -18.35
N LEU A 37 1.31 5.32 -17.62
CA LEU A 37 -0.10 5.22 -17.95
C LEU A 37 -0.57 6.34 -18.90
N ASN A 38 0.19 7.43 -18.98
CA ASN A 38 -0.20 8.68 -19.66
C ASN A 38 -1.55 9.20 -19.15
N GLU A 39 -1.78 9.08 -17.85
CA GLU A 39 -3.00 9.50 -17.15
C GLU A 39 -2.63 10.33 -15.93
N PRO A 40 -3.26 11.49 -15.70
CA PRO A 40 -2.98 12.29 -14.52
C PRO A 40 -3.49 11.60 -13.25
N THR A 41 -2.71 11.70 -12.21
CA THR A 41 -3.08 11.26 -10.87
C THR A 41 -3.53 12.45 -10.02
N SER A 42 -4.12 12.15 -8.88
CA SER A 42 -4.64 13.12 -7.93
C SER A 42 -4.34 12.69 -6.50
N GLN A 43 -4.71 13.50 -5.55
CA GLN A 43 -4.61 13.16 -4.13
C GLN A 43 -5.24 11.81 -3.77
N SER A 44 -6.29 11.41 -4.47
CA SER A 44 -6.96 10.11 -4.23
C SER A 44 -6.11 8.89 -4.61
N ASN A 45 -5.04 9.10 -5.38
CA ASN A 45 -4.13 8.03 -5.79
C ASN A 45 -3.03 7.74 -4.79
N ASN A 46 -2.85 8.58 -3.76
CA ASN A 46 -1.83 8.40 -2.74
C ASN A 46 -2.44 8.52 -1.34
N VAL A 47 -2.19 7.51 -0.51
CA VAL A 47 -2.74 7.45 0.85
C VAL A 47 -1.62 7.14 1.83
N THR A 48 -1.34 8.07 2.72
CA THR A 48 -0.36 7.88 3.80
C THR A 48 -1.03 7.31 5.05
N THR A 49 -0.26 6.62 5.88
CA THR A 49 -0.72 6.16 7.19
C THR A 49 -1.23 7.33 8.04
N GLY A 50 -0.51 8.45 8.02
CA GLY A 50 -0.92 9.66 8.75
C GLY A 50 -2.31 10.14 8.35
N ARG A 51 -2.63 10.19 7.07
CA ARG A 51 -3.98 10.57 6.58
C ARG A 51 -5.06 9.60 7.01
N VAL A 52 -4.78 8.30 7.00
CA VAL A 52 -5.74 7.29 7.46
C VAL A 52 -6.07 7.50 8.94
N TYR A 53 -5.05 7.59 9.77
CA TYR A 53 -5.23 7.79 11.22
C TYR A 53 -5.88 9.14 11.55
N GLN A 54 -5.44 10.21 10.90
CA GLN A 54 -6.05 11.53 11.05
C GLN A 54 -7.54 11.50 10.73
N SER A 55 -7.92 10.91 9.61
CA SER A 55 -9.33 10.78 9.20
C SER A 55 -10.17 10.06 10.27
N VAL A 56 -9.67 8.95 10.81
CA VAL A 56 -10.39 8.19 11.84
C VAL A 56 -10.46 8.97 13.16
N ILE A 57 -9.39 9.63 13.57
CA ILE A 57 -9.37 10.45 14.78
C ILE A 57 -10.35 11.63 14.66
N GLU A 58 -10.37 12.31 13.51
CA GLU A 58 -11.30 13.40 13.26
C GLU A 58 -12.77 12.94 13.29
N LYS A 59 -13.07 11.77 12.72
CA LYS A 59 -14.40 11.15 12.80
C LYS A 59 -14.78 10.83 14.26
N GLU A 60 -13.86 10.32 15.05
CA GLU A 60 -14.05 10.07 16.48
C GLU A 60 -14.38 11.39 17.20
N ARG A 61 -13.58 12.43 16.99
CA ARG A 61 -13.78 13.75 17.64
C ARG A 61 -15.10 14.40 17.25
N ARG A 62 -15.63 14.14 16.06
CA ARG A 62 -16.98 14.59 15.65
C ARG A 62 -18.11 13.69 16.13
N GLY A 63 -17.81 12.61 16.84
CA GLY A 63 -18.82 11.68 17.39
C GLY A 63 -19.44 10.73 16.37
N GLU A 64 -18.83 10.55 15.21
CA GLU A 64 -19.39 9.71 14.13
C GLU A 64 -19.46 8.22 14.52
N PHE A 65 -18.71 7.80 15.51
CA PHE A 65 -18.75 6.42 16.00
C PHE A 65 -19.74 6.18 17.14
N LEU A 66 -20.54 7.18 17.49
CA LEU A 66 -21.61 7.08 18.49
C LEU A 66 -21.16 6.47 19.84
N GLY A 67 -19.98 6.86 20.32
CA GLY A 67 -19.43 6.39 21.60
C GLY A 67 -18.84 4.97 21.57
N LYS A 68 -18.75 4.33 20.41
CA LYS A 68 -18.06 3.03 20.27
C LYS A 68 -16.57 3.18 20.52
N THR A 69 -15.94 2.13 21.03
CA THR A 69 -14.49 2.04 21.12
C THR A 69 -13.90 1.99 19.71
N VAL A 70 -13.06 2.96 19.38
CA VAL A 70 -12.38 3.03 18.07
C VAL A 70 -11.06 2.26 18.16
N GLN A 71 -10.85 1.33 17.23
CA GLN A 71 -9.73 0.39 17.22
C GLN A 71 -9.13 0.30 15.82
N VAL A 72 -7.93 -0.27 15.71
CA VAL A 72 -7.29 -0.52 14.42
C VAL A 72 -8.19 -1.41 13.54
N VAL A 73 -8.67 -2.51 14.09
CA VAL A 73 -9.72 -3.33 13.47
C VAL A 73 -11.01 -3.10 14.23
N PRO A 74 -12.10 -2.64 13.61
CA PRO A 74 -12.29 -2.46 12.17
C PRO A 74 -12.07 -1.02 11.65
N HIS A 75 -11.84 -0.01 12.47
CA HIS A 75 -12.00 1.39 12.06
C HIS A 75 -10.88 1.86 11.11
N ILE A 76 -9.62 1.58 11.44
CA ILE A 76 -8.47 1.91 10.56
C ILE A 76 -8.51 1.03 9.30
N THR A 77 -8.76 -0.28 9.44
CA THR A 77 -8.84 -1.18 8.29
C THR A 77 -9.99 -0.82 7.35
N ASN A 78 -11.13 -0.37 7.87
CA ASN A 78 -12.24 0.11 7.04
C ASN A 78 -11.90 1.40 6.30
N GLU A 79 -11.20 2.34 6.95
CA GLU A 79 -10.74 3.56 6.29
C GLU A 79 -9.75 3.22 5.16
N ILE A 80 -8.80 2.30 5.39
CA ILE A 80 -7.87 1.84 4.36
C ILE A 80 -8.64 1.22 3.19
N LYS A 81 -9.57 0.31 3.44
CA LYS A 81 -10.40 -0.30 2.38
C LYS A 81 -11.23 0.73 1.62
N PHE A 82 -11.75 1.73 2.32
CA PHE A 82 -12.47 2.84 1.67
C PHE A 82 -11.57 3.59 0.71
N ARG A 83 -10.34 3.95 1.14
CA ARG A 83 -9.37 4.64 0.29
C ARG A 83 -8.98 3.81 -0.95
N MET A 84 -8.76 2.51 -0.78
CA MET A 84 -8.46 1.61 -1.91
C MET A 84 -9.60 1.57 -2.95
N LYS A 85 -10.85 1.71 -2.49
CA LYS A 85 -12.04 1.70 -3.36
C LYS A 85 -12.44 3.09 -3.87
N GLU A 86 -11.89 4.16 -3.31
CA GLU A 86 -12.34 5.53 -3.59
C GLU A 86 -12.28 5.90 -5.07
N LEU A 87 -11.24 5.46 -5.77
CA LEU A 87 -11.09 5.71 -7.21
C LEU A 87 -12.21 5.07 -8.03
N SER A 88 -12.65 3.86 -7.66
CA SER A 88 -13.76 3.19 -8.35
C SER A 88 -15.10 3.89 -8.16
N LEU A 89 -15.25 4.63 -7.05
CA LEU A 89 -16.46 5.41 -6.79
C LEU A 89 -16.51 6.72 -7.57
N LYS A 90 -15.33 7.26 -7.92
CA LYS A 90 -15.20 8.55 -8.62
C LYS A 90 -15.07 8.42 -10.13
N ARG A 91 -14.56 7.30 -10.60
CA ARG A 91 -14.28 7.04 -12.03
C ARG A 91 -14.82 5.67 -12.42
N ASN A 92 -15.27 5.55 -13.67
CA ASN A 92 -15.64 4.26 -14.24
C ASN A 92 -14.35 3.54 -14.71
N LEU A 93 -13.71 2.83 -13.78
CA LEU A 93 -12.46 2.13 -14.03
C LEU A 93 -12.70 0.63 -14.12
N ASP A 94 -12.11 -0.02 -15.11
CA ASP A 94 -12.16 -1.47 -15.27
C ASP A 94 -11.23 -2.18 -14.27
N ILE A 95 -10.08 -1.57 -13.98
CA ILE A 95 -9.03 -2.15 -13.12
C ILE A 95 -8.45 -1.04 -12.22
N ILE A 96 -8.24 -1.38 -10.95
CA ILE A 96 -7.49 -0.57 -9.99
C ILE A 96 -6.29 -1.37 -9.51
N ILE A 97 -5.11 -0.80 -9.66
CA ILE A 97 -3.88 -1.35 -9.13
C ILE A 97 -3.56 -0.58 -7.84
N THR A 98 -3.53 -1.29 -6.71
CA THR A 98 -3.17 -0.73 -5.42
C THR A 98 -1.81 -1.28 -5.00
N GLU A 99 -0.85 -0.40 -4.83
CA GLU A 99 0.45 -0.75 -4.25
C GLU A 99 0.42 -0.54 -2.73
N ILE A 100 0.90 -1.54 -2.00
CA ILE A 100 1.14 -1.44 -0.56
C ILE A 100 2.64 -1.23 -0.36
N GLY A 101 3.01 -0.05 0.08
CA GLY A 101 4.40 0.30 0.36
C GLY A 101 4.93 -0.39 1.63
N GLY A 102 6.24 -0.51 1.72
CA GLY A 102 6.96 -1.12 2.84
C GLY A 102 7.20 -2.61 2.69
N THR A 103 7.87 -3.17 3.67
CA THR A 103 8.24 -4.60 3.68
C THR A 103 7.17 -5.41 4.39
N VAL A 104 6.82 -6.57 3.82
CA VAL A 104 5.91 -7.52 4.48
C VAL A 104 6.53 -7.99 5.79
N GLY A 105 5.77 -7.83 6.89
CA GLY A 105 6.22 -8.14 8.24
C GLY A 105 6.58 -6.93 9.08
N ASP A 106 6.72 -5.76 8.48
CA ASP A 106 6.91 -4.52 9.23
C ASP A 106 5.64 -4.16 10.00
N ILE A 107 5.81 -3.66 11.21
CA ILE A 107 4.68 -3.31 12.10
C ILE A 107 3.77 -2.26 11.46
N GLU A 108 4.32 -1.34 10.69
CA GLU A 108 3.56 -0.27 10.03
C GLU A 108 2.70 -0.78 8.87
N SER A 109 3.07 -1.91 8.25
CA SER A 109 2.31 -2.50 7.15
C SER A 109 1.16 -3.40 7.60
N LEU A 110 1.15 -3.85 8.86
CA LEU A 110 0.17 -4.80 9.37
C LEU A 110 -1.30 -4.37 9.18
N PRO A 111 -1.71 -3.11 9.46
CA PRO A 111 -3.09 -2.67 9.22
C PRO A 111 -3.48 -2.72 7.73
N TYR A 112 -2.53 -2.47 6.83
CA TYR A 112 -2.74 -2.55 5.40
C TYR A 112 -2.89 -3.99 4.92
N ILE A 113 -2.03 -4.89 5.38
CA ILE A 113 -2.12 -6.32 5.05
C ILE A 113 -3.45 -6.90 5.56
N GLU A 114 -3.89 -6.53 6.77
CA GLU A 114 -5.20 -6.92 7.30
C GLU A 114 -6.34 -6.34 6.46
N ALA A 115 -6.26 -5.07 6.04
CA ALA A 115 -7.24 -4.47 5.16
C ALA A 115 -7.31 -5.18 3.79
N VAL A 116 -6.16 -5.54 3.20
CA VAL A 116 -6.07 -6.34 1.97
C VAL A 116 -6.71 -7.70 2.15
N ARG A 117 -6.40 -8.40 3.24
CA ARG A 117 -6.99 -9.70 3.56
C ARG A 117 -8.52 -9.64 3.57
N GLN A 118 -9.08 -8.64 4.25
CA GLN A 118 -10.52 -8.41 4.29
C GLN A 118 -11.08 -8.04 2.91
N LEU A 119 -10.41 -7.14 2.19
CA LEU A 119 -10.88 -6.67 0.88
C LEU A 119 -10.90 -7.77 -0.16
N VAL A 120 -9.86 -8.60 -0.22
CA VAL A 120 -9.80 -9.78 -1.12
C VAL A 120 -10.95 -10.75 -0.82
N TRP A 121 -11.25 -10.96 0.46
CA TRP A 121 -12.39 -11.79 0.85
C TRP A 121 -13.73 -11.17 0.44
N GLU A 122 -13.92 -9.86 0.64
CA GLU A 122 -15.13 -9.13 0.24
C GLU A 122 -15.37 -9.13 -1.27
N LEU A 123 -14.30 -8.94 -2.07
CA LEU A 123 -14.38 -8.88 -3.53
C LEU A 123 -14.50 -10.26 -4.17
N GLY A 124 -13.95 -11.28 -3.52
CA GLY A 124 -13.85 -12.64 -4.03
C GLY A 124 -12.78 -12.83 -5.11
N ALA A 125 -12.39 -14.07 -5.31
CA ALA A 125 -11.27 -14.46 -6.20
C ALA A 125 -11.44 -14.09 -7.68
N LYS A 126 -12.66 -13.81 -8.13
CA LYS A 126 -12.91 -13.38 -9.52
C LYS A 126 -12.63 -11.90 -9.76
N ASN A 127 -12.61 -11.10 -8.70
CA ASN A 127 -12.53 -9.64 -8.77
C ASN A 127 -11.28 -9.09 -8.11
N SER A 128 -10.39 -9.94 -7.65
CA SER A 128 -9.14 -9.53 -7.00
C SER A 128 -8.00 -10.47 -7.35
N ILE A 129 -6.81 -9.92 -7.47
CA ILE A 129 -5.56 -10.65 -7.65
C ILE A 129 -4.51 -10.06 -6.71
N VAL A 130 -3.78 -10.89 -6.03
CA VAL A 130 -2.69 -10.49 -5.15
C VAL A 130 -1.35 -10.82 -5.79
N ILE A 131 -0.58 -9.79 -6.05
CA ILE A 131 0.77 -9.90 -6.62
C ILE A 131 1.77 -9.59 -5.53
N HIS A 132 2.67 -10.53 -5.22
CA HIS A 132 3.74 -10.33 -4.26
C HIS A 132 5.06 -10.10 -4.98
N LEU A 133 5.64 -8.92 -4.78
CA LEU A 133 6.93 -8.56 -5.34
C LEU A 133 8.03 -8.82 -4.31
N THR A 134 9.09 -9.54 -4.72
CA THR A 134 10.24 -9.84 -3.87
C THR A 134 11.55 -9.59 -4.60
N LEU A 135 12.62 -9.39 -3.84
CA LEU A 135 13.97 -9.29 -4.34
C LEU A 135 14.72 -10.60 -4.12
N ILE A 136 15.35 -11.11 -5.17
CA ILE A 136 16.31 -12.21 -5.10
C ILE A 136 17.72 -11.60 -5.26
N PRO A 137 18.45 -11.36 -4.16
CA PRO A 137 19.77 -10.75 -4.24
C PRO A 137 20.79 -11.72 -4.81
N TYR A 138 21.73 -11.18 -5.56
CA TYR A 138 22.92 -11.88 -6.00
C TYR A 138 24.08 -11.61 -5.04
N LEU A 139 24.68 -12.66 -4.51
CA LEU A 139 25.86 -12.57 -3.65
C LEU A 139 27.13 -12.73 -4.48
N SER A 140 27.78 -11.65 -4.79
CA SER A 140 28.99 -11.64 -5.62
C SER A 140 30.11 -12.52 -5.04
N ALA A 141 30.27 -12.56 -3.71
CA ALA A 141 31.27 -13.38 -3.04
C ALA A 141 31.02 -14.89 -3.18
N ALA A 142 29.77 -15.32 -3.34
CA ALA A 142 29.37 -16.71 -3.49
C ALA A 142 29.06 -17.09 -4.96
N GLY A 143 28.91 -16.09 -5.84
CA GLY A 143 28.55 -16.31 -7.24
C GLY A 143 27.15 -16.89 -7.45
N GLU A 144 26.21 -16.63 -6.53
CA GLU A 144 24.89 -17.25 -6.57
C GLU A 144 23.74 -16.31 -6.16
N LEU A 145 22.56 -16.60 -6.67
CA LEU A 145 21.29 -15.97 -6.24
C LEU A 145 20.81 -16.58 -4.91
N LYS A 146 20.33 -15.73 -4.02
CA LYS A 146 19.76 -16.16 -2.72
C LYS A 146 18.25 -16.02 -2.70
N THR A 147 17.55 -17.16 -2.66
CA THR A 147 16.09 -17.22 -2.61
C THR A 147 15.51 -17.16 -1.19
N LYS A 148 16.35 -17.31 -0.16
CA LYS A 148 15.91 -17.36 1.25
C LYS A 148 15.09 -16.13 1.66
N PRO A 149 15.48 -14.87 1.32
CA PRO A 149 14.68 -13.69 1.64
C PRO A 149 13.27 -13.74 1.05
N THR A 150 13.15 -14.16 -0.22
CA THR A 150 11.86 -14.36 -0.89
C THR A 150 11.00 -15.41 -0.17
N GLN A 151 11.58 -16.54 0.21
CA GLN A 151 10.86 -17.60 0.95
C GLN A 151 10.33 -17.09 2.29
N HIS A 152 11.13 -16.30 3.02
CA HIS A 152 10.70 -15.68 4.28
C HIS A 152 9.58 -14.69 4.06
N SER A 153 9.68 -13.83 3.06
CA SER A 153 8.65 -12.83 2.75
C SER A 153 7.31 -13.49 2.40
N ILE A 154 7.35 -14.55 1.58
CA ILE A 154 6.14 -15.33 1.24
C ILE A 154 5.53 -15.95 2.49
N LYS A 155 6.35 -16.57 3.35
CA LYS A 155 5.88 -17.19 4.58
C LYS A 155 5.21 -16.16 5.49
N THR A 156 5.83 -15.00 5.69
CA THR A 156 5.28 -13.93 6.53
C THR A 156 3.94 -13.40 5.99
N LEU A 157 3.83 -13.24 4.66
CA LEU A 157 2.56 -12.84 4.03
C LEU A 157 1.47 -13.89 4.28
N MET A 158 1.78 -15.17 4.12
CA MET A 158 0.85 -16.27 4.38
C MET A 158 0.44 -16.36 5.85
N GLU A 159 1.37 -16.15 6.79
CA GLU A 159 1.09 -16.09 8.24
C GLU A 159 0.16 -14.93 8.58
N SER A 160 0.19 -13.85 7.82
CA SER A 160 -0.75 -12.72 7.91
C SER A 160 -2.12 -13.01 7.26
N GLY A 161 -2.35 -14.22 6.75
CA GLY A 161 -3.62 -14.64 6.15
C GLY A 161 -3.83 -14.17 4.71
N VAL A 162 -2.80 -13.69 4.03
CA VAL A 162 -2.86 -13.30 2.62
C VAL A 162 -2.03 -14.26 1.78
N LYS A 163 -2.65 -14.85 0.76
CA LYS A 163 -1.99 -15.69 -0.23
C LYS A 163 -1.79 -14.91 -1.52
N ALA A 164 -0.56 -14.85 -2.00
CA ALA A 164 -0.30 -14.30 -3.33
C ALA A 164 -0.79 -15.26 -4.42
N ASP A 165 -1.43 -14.70 -5.44
CA ASP A 165 -1.80 -15.41 -6.66
C ASP A 165 -0.64 -15.43 -7.65
N VAL A 166 0.16 -14.37 -7.65
CA VAL A 166 1.35 -14.21 -8.50
C VAL A 166 2.54 -13.80 -7.65
N LEU A 167 3.67 -14.44 -7.86
CA LEU A 167 4.95 -14.05 -7.28
C LEU A 167 5.82 -13.45 -8.38
N VAL A 168 6.25 -12.20 -8.17
CA VAL A 168 7.20 -11.51 -9.04
C VAL A 168 8.54 -11.42 -8.32
N CYS A 169 9.57 -12.02 -8.91
CA CYS A 169 10.92 -12.03 -8.34
C CYS A 169 11.81 -11.07 -9.13
N ARG A 170 12.20 -9.98 -8.51
CA ARG A 170 13.18 -9.04 -9.08
C ARG A 170 14.58 -9.56 -8.83
N THR A 171 15.40 -9.58 -9.86
CA THR A 171 16.82 -9.98 -9.78
C THR A 171 17.64 -9.13 -10.74
N GLU A 172 18.92 -8.95 -10.43
CA GLU A 172 19.89 -8.27 -11.28
C GLU A 172 20.59 -9.21 -12.25
N HIS A 173 20.52 -10.51 -12.01
CA HIS A 173 21.12 -11.56 -12.83
C HIS A 173 20.08 -12.62 -13.21
N ASN A 174 20.23 -13.15 -14.42
CA ASN A 174 19.42 -14.26 -14.95
C ASN A 174 19.98 -15.61 -14.49
#